data_9536980ca5529c50c079d4bfb02076a7
#
_entry.id   9536980ca5529c50c079d4bfb02076a7
#
_cell.length_a   1.000
_cell.length_b   1.000
_cell.length_c   1.000
_cell.angle_alpha   90.00
_cell.angle_beta   90.00
_cell.angle_gamma   90.00
#
_symmetry.space_group_name_H-M   'P 1'
#
loop_
_entity.id
_entity.type
_entity.pdbx_description
1 polymer ?
#
loop_
_entity_poly.entity_id
_entity_poly.type
_entity_poly.pdbx_seq_one_letter_code
_entity_poly.pdbx_strand_id
1 'polypeptide(L)'
;MCSSYLINAGENLGTVTFYSATVGAAREAAFLGLPAISVNLARGKDMDYGAAAEVTAAIVRALGRDGIAPGTFLNVNVPPLPRERLRGLRITRQDTRAPVNIFRKKELPDGLTEFMPGWRHLEPAGADTDIWAVRNGYVSVSVFGFDQSAAAPPAASLALKRLERLGLY
;
A
#
# COMPACT_ATOMS: atom_id res chain seq x y z
N MET A 1 2.26 -23.37 4.14
CA MET A 1 1.42 -22.49 3.28
C MET A 1 0.62 -21.60 4.24
N CYS A 2 0.94 -20.30 4.34
CA CYS A 2 0.17 -19.38 5.17
C CYS A 2 -0.77 -18.62 4.24
N SER A 3 -2.06 -18.97 4.23
CA SER A 3 -3.08 -18.21 3.54
C SER A 3 -3.84 -17.40 4.57
N SER A 4 -3.75 -16.08 4.50
CA SER A 4 -4.56 -15.18 5.29
C SER A 4 -5.72 -14.72 4.41
N TYR A 5 -6.94 -15.04 4.82
CA TYR A 5 -8.17 -14.64 4.12
C TYR A 5 -8.82 -13.43 4.82
N LEU A 6 -8.02 -12.42 5.14
CA LEU A 6 -8.49 -11.25 5.88
C LEU A 6 -8.48 -10.01 4.98
N ILE A 7 -9.51 -9.19 5.11
CA ILE A 7 -9.50 -7.82 4.60
C ILE A 7 -9.01 -6.93 5.74
N ASN A 8 -7.91 -6.23 5.51
CA ASN A 8 -7.33 -5.35 6.52
C ASN A 8 -8.24 -4.15 6.82
N ALA A 9 -8.45 -3.86 8.10
CA ALA A 9 -9.17 -2.68 8.56
C ALA A 9 -8.25 -1.45 8.56
N GLY A 10 -8.30 -0.68 7.51
CA GLY A 10 -7.48 0.51 7.27
C GLY A 10 -6.76 0.44 5.94
N GLU A 11 -6.59 1.58 5.33
CA GLU A 11 -5.88 1.72 4.07
C GLU A 11 -4.36 1.49 4.24
N ASN A 12 -3.75 0.95 3.20
CA ASN A 12 -2.30 0.88 3.02
C ASN A 12 -1.93 1.58 1.72
N LEU A 13 -1.80 2.90 1.78
CA LEU A 13 -1.59 3.80 0.65
C LEU A 13 -0.24 4.51 0.76
N GLY A 14 0.30 4.89 -0.38
CA GLY A 14 1.54 5.65 -0.45
C GLY A 14 2.67 4.98 0.33
N THR A 15 3.48 5.77 1.03
CA THR A 15 4.63 5.27 1.78
C THR A 15 4.28 4.46 3.03
N VAL A 16 3.00 4.45 3.47
CA VAL A 16 2.55 3.61 4.60
C VAL A 16 2.70 2.12 4.29
N THR A 17 2.69 1.74 3.01
CA THR A 17 2.90 0.36 2.56
C THR A 17 4.21 -0.26 3.05
N PHE A 18 5.24 0.56 3.33
CA PHE A 18 6.52 0.09 3.87
C PHE A 18 6.42 -0.43 5.31
N TYR A 19 5.43 0.03 6.06
CA TYR A 19 5.22 -0.32 7.46
C TYR A 19 4.10 -1.34 7.67
N SER A 20 3.41 -1.71 6.57
CA SER A 20 2.23 -2.58 6.62
C SER A 20 2.61 -4.05 6.68
N ALA A 21 2.17 -4.75 7.71
CA ALA A 21 2.29 -6.21 7.79
C ALA A 21 1.43 -6.91 6.73
N THR A 22 0.26 -6.36 6.37
CA THR A 22 -0.61 -6.90 5.31
C THR A 22 0.07 -6.86 3.96
N VAL A 23 0.70 -5.73 3.60
CA VAL A 23 1.48 -5.59 2.37
C VAL A 23 2.75 -6.46 2.43
N GLY A 24 3.39 -6.55 3.60
CA GLY A 24 4.54 -7.41 3.85
C GLY A 24 4.24 -8.89 3.60
N ALA A 25 3.08 -9.38 4.07
CA ALA A 25 2.66 -10.76 3.83
C ALA A 25 2.43 -11.06 2.34
N ALA A 26 1.83 -10.12 1.59
CA ALA A 26 1.66 -10.29 0.14
C ALA A 26 3.01 -10.25 -0.60
N ARG A 27 3.95 -9.43 -0.15
CA ARG A 27 5.32 -9.38 -0.69
C ARG A 27 6.05 -10.68 -0.44
N GLU A 28 5.95 -11.25 0.77
CA GLU A 28 6.54 -12.55 1.11
C GLU A 28 5.98 -13.66 0.24
N ALA A 29 4.65 -13.69 0.02
CA ALA A 29 4.04 -14.66 -0.87
C ALA A 29 4.55 -14.53 -2.31
N ALA A 30 4.69 -13.31 -2.83
CA ALA A 30 5.25 -13.06 -4.16
C ALA A 30 6.72 -13.51 -4.26
N PHE A 31 7.51 -13.29 -3.20
CA PHE A 31 8.89 -13.78 -3.11
C PHE A 31 8.96 -15.31 -3.19
N LEU A 32 7.99 -16.01 -2.58
CA LEU A 32 7.85 -17.46 -2.66
C LEU A 32 7.24 -17.97 -3.97
N GLY A 33 7.02 -17.09 -4.96
CA GLY A 33 6.44 -17.44 -6.25
C GLY A 33 4.93 -17.68 -6.22
N LEU A 34 4.23 -17.25 -5.15
CA LEU A 34 2.79 -17.39 -5.03
C LEU A 34 2.07 -16.12 -5.52
N PRO A 35 0.96 -16.25 -6.27
CA PRO A 35 0.10 -15.10 -6.58
C PRO A 35 -0.44 -14.49 -5.27
N ALA A 36 -0.31 -13.19 -5.10
CA ALA A 36 -0.70 -12.53 -3.86
C ALA A 36 -1.41 -11.20 -4.07
N ILE A 37 -2.38 -10.94 -3.21
CA ILE A 37 -3.15 -9.70 -3.16
C ILE A 37 -3.24 -9.25 -1.70
N SER A 38 -2.78 -8.06 -1.37
CA SER A 38 -3.13 -7.39 -0.12
C SER A 38 -4.42 -6.61 -0.31
N VAL A 39 -5.43 -6.87 0.53
CA VAL A 39 -6.74 -6.23 0.47
C VAL A 39 -6.97 -5.38 1.69
N ASN A 40 -7.31 -4.12 1.48
CA ASN A 40 -7.44 -3.13 2.52
C ASN A 40 -8.76 -2.36 2.33
N LEU A 41 -9.54 -2.25 3.39
CA LEU A 41 -10.72 -1.41 3.45
C LEU A 41 -10.36 -0.13 4.22
N ALA A 42 -10.39 1.02 3.53
CA ALA A 42 -10.03 2.29 4.12
C ALA A 42 -10.95 2.64 5.31
N ARG A 43 -10.40 3.29 6.31
CA ARG A 43 -11.16 3.71 7.49
C ARG A 43 -12.17 4.79 7.14
N GLY A 44 -13.39 4.66 7.66
CA GLY A 44 -14.45 5.62 7.46
C GLY A 44 -15.72 5.20 8.20
N LYS A 45 -16.75 6.02 8.07
CA LYS A 45 -18.04 5.79 8.74
C LYS A 45 -18.76 4.56 8.17
N ASP A 46 -18.66 4.36 6.86
CA ASP A 46 -19.44 3.37 6.12
C ASP A 46 -18.53 2.22 5.62
N MET A 47 -17.75 1.60 6.54
CA MET A 47 -16.87 0.47 6.20
C MET A 47 -17.70 -0.76 5.82
N ASP A 48 -17.75 -1.08 4.52
CA ASP A 48 -18.48 -2.23 3.98
C ASP A 48 -17.51 -3.34 3.55
N TYR A 49 -17.32 -4.33 4.43
CA TYR A 49 -16.49 -5.51 4.15
C TYR A 49 -17.09 -6.41 3.06
N GLY A 50 -18.43 -6.43 2.92
CA GLY A 50 -19.13 -7.14 1.85
C GLY A 50 -18.74 -6.58 0.49
N ALA A 51 -18.82 -5.26 0.32
CA ALA A 51 -18.37 -4.58 -0.88
C ALA A 51 -16.89 -4.84 -1.19
N ALA A 52 -16.02 -4.82 -0.18
CA ALA A 52 -14.60 -5.11 -0.35
C ALA A 52 -14.35 -6.57 -0.78
N ALA A 53 -15.10 -7.52 -0.23
CA ALA A 53 -15.03 -8.94 -0.62
C ALA A 53 -15.49 -9.16 -2.05
N GLU A 54 -16.61 -8.55 -2.47
CA GLU A 54 -17.13 -8.65 -3.84
C GLU A 54 -16.17 -8.04 -4.87
N VAL A 55 -15.58 -6.87 -4.56
CA VAL A 55 -14.55 -6.24 -5.40
C VAL A 55 -13.35 -7.16 -5.54
N THR A 56 -12.87 -7.74 -4.43
CA THR A 56 -11.73 -8.67 -4.45
C THR A 56 -12.04 -9.90 -5.30
N ALA A 57 -13.22 -10.49 -5.12
CA ALA A 57 -13.65 -11.64 -5.91
C ALA A 57 -13.75 -11.30 -7.41
N ALA A 58 -14.21 -10.09 -7.75
CA ALA A 58 -14.24 -9.64 -9.14
C ALA A 58 -12.82 -9.49 -9.72
N ILE A 59 -11.88 -8.94 -8.96
CA ILE A 59 -10.46 -8.83 -9.36
C ILE A 59 -9.87 -10.22 -9.61
N VAL A 60 -10.04 -11.16 -8.66
CA VAL A 60 -9.53 -12.54 -8.78
C VAL A 60 -10.11 -13.24 -10.03
N ARG A 61 -11.41 -13.10 -10.29
CA ARG A 61 -12.04 -13.65 -11.51
C ARG A 61 -11.48 -13.04 -12.78
N ALA A 62 -11.24 -11.72 -12.78
CA ALA A 62 -10.71 -11.01 -13.94
C ALA A 62 -9.26 -11.40 -14.26
N LEU A 63 -8.45 -11.71 -13.25
CA LEU A 63 -7.08 -12.21 -13.41
C LEU A 63 -7.06 -13.60 -14.07
N GLY A 64 -8.09 -14.41 -13.88
CA GLY A 64 -8.25 -15.72 -14.49
C GLY A 64 -7.05 -16.66 -14.21
N ARG A 65 -6.68 -17.44 -15.26
CA ARG A 65 -5.54 -18.36 -15.18
C ARG A 65 -4.19 -17.69 -15.38
N ASP A 66 -4.15 -16.52 -16.01
CA ASP A 66 -2.92 -15.78 -16.25
C ASP A 66 -2.33 -15.22 -14.94
N GLY A 67 -3.21 -15.01 -13.95
CA GLY A 67 -2.82 -14.67 -12.59
C GLY A 67 -2.14 -13.33 -12.47
N ILE A 68 -1.17 -13.28 -11.56
CA ILE A 68 -0.33 -12.11 -11.29
C ILE A 68 1.08 -12.44 -11.77
N ALA A 69 1.74 -11.52 -12.45
CA ALA A 69 3.10 -11.74 -12.97
C ALA A 69 4.06 -12.18 -11.85
N PRO A 70 4.93 -13.18 -12.09
CA PRO A 70 5.91 -13.63 -11.10
C PRO A 70 6.73 -12.47 -10.53
N GLY A 71 7.00 -12.53 -9.23
CA GLY A 71 7.75 -11.48 -8.54
C GLY A 71 6.97 -10.21 -8.25
N THR A 72 5.65 -10.21 -8.54
CA THR A 72 4.77 -9.09 -8.25
C THR A 72 3.58 -9.50 -7.39
N PHE A 73 2.92 -8.52 -6.77
CA PHE A 73 1.68 -8.68 -6.03
C PHE A 73 0.79 -7.45 -6.21
N LEU A 74 -0.50 -7.61 -5.95
CA LEU A 74 -1.43 -6.48 -5.99
C LEU A 74 -1.65 -5.93 -4.59
N ASN A 75 -1.67 -4.60 -4.49
CA ASN A 75 -2.16 -3.89 -3.31
C ASN A 75 -3.49 -3.22 -3.66
N VAL A 76 -4.57 -3.74 -3.09
CA VAL A 76 -5.95 -3.27 -3.33
C VAL A 76 -6.40 -2.47 -2.13
N ASN A 77 -6.88 -1.25 -2.38
CA ASN A 77 -7.49 -0.41 -1.37
C ASN A 77 -8.89 -0.02 -1.79
N VAL A 78 -9.87 -0.37 -0.97
CA VAL A 78 -11.30 -0.10 -1.19
C VAL A 78 -11.71 1.09 -0.35
N PRO A 79 -12.35 2.13 -0.95
CA PRO A 79 -12.89 3.25 -0.19
C PRO A 79 -13.94 2.80 0.84
N PRO A 80 -14.11 3.52 1.96
CA PRO A 80 -15.11 3.21 2.99
C PRO A 80 -16.49 3.70 2.54
N LEU A 81 -16.98 3.13 1.47
CA LEU A 81 -18.25 3.48 0.83
C LEU A 81 -19.05 2.20 0.56
N PRO A 82 -20.37 2.26 0.61
CA PRO A 82 -21.23 1.18 0.14
C PRO A 82 -20.99 0.95 -1.36
N ARG A 83 -21.24 -0.29 -1.79
CA ARG A 83 -20.90 -0.80 -3.13
C ARG A 83 -21.39 0.11 -4.26
N GLU A 84 -22.63 0.56 -4.17
CA GLU A 84 -23.31 1.40 -5.19
C GLU A 84 -22.72 2.80 -5.31
N ARG A 85 -21.94 3.25 -4.32
CA ARG A 85 -21.24 4.53 -4.30
C ARG A 85 -19.80 4.44 -4.75
N LEU A 86 -19.25 3.23 -4.95
CA LEU A 86 -17.94 3.05 -5.54
C LEU A 86 -17.95 3.51 -6.99
N ARG A 87 -17.02 4.36 -7.37
CA ARG A 87 -16.92 4.96 -8.71
C ARG A 87 -16.21 4.08 -9.74
N GLY A 88 -15.89 2.83 -9.36
CA GLY A 88 -15.17 1.87 -10.17
C GLY A 88 -13.74 1.64 -9.66
N LEU A 89 -12.93 0.98 -10.49
CA LEU A 89 -11.55 0.60 -10.19
C LEU A 89 -10.57 1.42 -11.02
N ARG A 90 -9.42 1.75 -10.42
CA ARG A 90 -8.29 2.36 -11.12
C ARG A 90 -7.00 1.58 -10.85
N ILE A 91 -6.23 1.36 -11.91
CA ILE A 91 -4.83 0.98 -11.76
C ILE A 91 -4.05 2.23 -11.37
N THR A 92 -3.29 2.14 -10.30
CA THR A 92 -2.65 3.29 -9.68
C THR A 92 -1.17 3.02 -9.44
N ARG A 93 -0.40 4.10 -9.33
CA ARG A 93 0.94 4.05 -8.76
C ARG A 93 0.90 4.43 -7.29
N GLN A 94 1.90 4.01 -6.56
CA GLN A 94 2.13 4.44 -5.19
C GLN A 94 2.37 5.95 -5.12
N ASP A 95 1.71 6.65 -4.21
CA ASP A 95 2.08 8.03 -3.88
C ASP A 95 3.37 8.02 -3.06
N THR A 96 4.40 8.64 -3.56
CA THR A 96 5.72 8.64 -2.92
C THR A 96 5.91 9.77 -1.91
N ARG A 97 4.91 10.62 -1.71
CA ARG A 97 4.98 11.66 -0.69
C ARG A 97 4.78 11.05 0.69
N ALA A 98 5.76 11.27 1.56
CA ALA A 98 5.68 10.79 2.93
C ALA A 98 4.53 11.50 3.68
N PRO A 99 3.75 10.77 4.50
CA PRO A 99 2.81 11.40 5.41
C PRO A 99 3.57 12.26 6.42
N VAL A 100 2.93 13.32 6.88
CA VAL A 100 3.47 14.10 7.98
C VAL A 100 3.17 13.37 9.28
N ASN A 101 4.21 13.04 10.04
CA ASN A 101 4.07 12.52 11.39
C ASN A 101 3.58 13.63 12.31
N ILE A 102 2.50 13.37 13.01
CA ILE A 102 1.93 14.28 13.99
C ILE A 102 1.97 13.56 15.33
N PHE A 103 2.52 14.23 16.34
CA PHE A 103 2.47 13.75 17.70
C PHE A 103 1.52 14.64 18.50
N ARG A 104 0.52 14.04 19.14
CA ARG A 104 -0.35 14.72 20.08
C ARG A 104 0.19 14.47 21.46
N LYS A 105 0.55 15.55 22.14
CA LYS A 105 0.99 15.53 23.55
C LYS A 105 -0.25 15.51 24.44
N LYS A 106 -0.25 14.65 25.44
CA LYS A 106 -1.26 14.59 26.50
C LYS A 106 -0.56 14.45 27.85
N GLU A 107 -0.85 15.35 28.76
CA GLU A 107 -0.43 15.21 30.15
C GLU A 107 -1.39 14.26 30.87
N LEU A 108 -0.84 13.29 31.60
CA LEU A 108 -1.58 12.33 32.39
C LEU A 108 -1.69 12.81 33.84
N PRO A 109 -2.71 12.32 34.60
CA PRO A 109 -2.92 12.73 36.01
C PRO A 109 -1.74 12.44 36.96
N ASP A 110 -0.90 11.45 36.61
CA ASP A 110 0.30 11.06 37.36
C ASP A 110 1.55 11.90 37.03
N GLY A 111 1.40 12.94 36.21
CA GLY A 111 2.47 13.83 35.79
C GLY A 111 3.30 13.30 34.62
N LEU A 112 2.97 12.13 34.07
CA LEU A 112 3.60 11.60 32.86
C LEU A 112 3.07 12.29 31.62
N THR A 113 3.88 12.33 30.59
CA THR A 113 3.49 12.84 29.27
C THR A 113 3.36 11.69 28.29
N GLU A 114 2.17 11.53 27.73
CA GLU A 114 1.90 10.61 26.63
C GLU A 114 2.03 11.33 25.28
N PHE A 115 2.79 10.73 24.35
CA PHE A 115 2.86 11.18 22.96
C PHE A 115 2.15 10.16 22.07
N MET A 116 0.98 10.52 21.57
CA MET A 116 0.22 9.68 20.64
C MET A 116 0.66 9.98 19.21
N PRO A 117 1.21 8.99 18.48
CA PRO A 117 1.54 9.16 17.06
C PRO A 117 0.27 9.26 16.23
N GLY A 118 0.30 10.09 15.22
CA GLY A 118 -0.72 10.22 14.20
C GLY A 118 -0.08 10.55 12.86
N TRP A 119 -0.83 10.40 11.80
CA TRP A 119 -0.38 10.65 10.43
C TRP A 119 -1.35 11.59 9.73
N ARG A 120 -0.83 12.46 8.92
CA ARG A 120 -1.62 13.26 7.99
C ARG A 120 -1.06 13.07 6.59
N HIS A 121 -1.85 12.50 5.71
CA HIS A 121 -1.48 12.47 4.30
C HIS A 121 -1.52 13.88 3.72
N LEU A 122 -0.51 14.20 2.94
CA LEU A 122 -0.48 15.40 2.11
C LEU A 122 -1.51 15.29 0.98
N GLU A 123 -1.73 16.37 0.26
CA GLU A 123 -2.50 16.30 -0.98
C GLU A 123 -1.84 15.32 -1.95
N PRO A 124 -2.62 14.50 -2.68
CA PRO A 124 -2.08 13.49 -3.59
C PRO A 124 -1.15 14.10 -4.63
N ALA A 125 -0.06 13.37 -4.98
CA ALA A 125 0.91 13.83 -5.97
C ALA A 125 0.33 13.94 -7.39
N GLY A 126 -0.77 13.24 -7.66
CA GLY A 126 -1.47 13.28 -8.95
C GLY A 126 -2.68 12.36 -8.95
N ALA A 127 -3.52 12.50 -9.98
CA ALA A 127 -4.75 11.74 -10.14
C ALA A 127 -4.53 10.25 -10.49
N ASP A 128 -3.31 9.86 -10.74
CA ASP A 128 -2.85 8.51 -11.02
C ASP A 128 -2.39 7.76 -9.76
N THR A 129 -2.43 8.42 -8.58
CA THR A 129 -1.94 7.83 -7.34
C THR A 129 -3.03 7.07 -6.58
N ASP A 130 -2.59 6.12 -5.76
CA ASP A 130 -3.43 5.32 -4.88
C ASP A 130 -4.20 6.18 -3.86
N ILE A 131 -3.55 7.17 -3.26
CA ILE A 131 -4.18 8.11 -2.32
C ILE A 131 -5.30 8.89 -3.02
N TRP A 132 -5.04 9.41 -4.23
CA TRP A 132 -6.05 10.16 -4.97
C TRP A 132 -7.25 9.29 -5.31
N ALA A 133 -7.01 8.07 -5.79
CA ALA A 133 -8.08 7.16 -6.20
C ALA A 133 -9.04 6.87 -5.03
N VAL A 134 -8.51 6.46 -3.87
CA VAL A 134 -9.33 6.13 -2.70
C VAL A 134 -10.10 7.35 -2.18
N ARG A 135 -9.45 8.53 -2.10
CA ARG A 135 -10.12 9.77 -1.69
C ARG A 135 -11.26 10.20 -2.62
N ASN A 136 -11.18 9.82 -3.89
CA ASN A 136 -12.19 10.12 -4.89
C ASN A 136 -13.19 8.98 -5.12
N GLY A 137 -13.25 7.99 -4.24
CA GLY A 137 -14.25 6.92 -4.27
C GLY A 137 -13.96 5.80 -5.27
N TYR A 138 -12.74 5.71 -5.79
CA TYR A 138 -12.30 4.62 -6.66
C TYR A 138 -11.56 3.55 -5.86
N VAL A 139 -11.80 2.29 -6.19
CA VAL A 139 -10.94 1.20 -5.76
C VAL A 139 -9.56 1.39 -6.41
N SER A 140 -8.53 1.47 -5.59
CA SER A 140 -7.14 1.55 -6.05
C SER A 140 -6.54 0.15 -6.16
N VAL A 141 -5.93 -0.16 -7.29
CA VAL A 141 -5.13 -1.37 -7.49
C VAL A 141 -3.76 -0.97 -7.97
N SER A 142 -2.77 -1.15 -7.10
CA SER A 142 -1.36 -0.90 -7.43
C SER A 142 -0.62 -2.23 -7.58
N VAL A 143 0.27 -2.31 -8.57
CA VAL A 143 1.15 -3.45 -8.75
C VAL A 143 2.48 -3.13 -8.08
N PHE A 144 2.92 -4.02 -7.17
CA PHE A 144 4.21 -3.92 -6.49
C PHE A 144 5.10 -5.10 -6.86
N GLY A 145 6.41 -4.86 -6.97
CA GLY A 145 7.41 -5.92 -7.00
C GLY A 145 7.95 -6.23 -5.60
N PHE A 146 8.51 -7.41 -5.41
CA PHE A 146 9.30 -7.69 -4.21
C PHE A 146 10.72 -7.13 -4.33
N ASP A 147 11.25 -7.00 -5.55
CA ASP A 147 12.51 -6.30 -5.81
C ASP A 147 12.30 -4.79 -5.62
N GLN A 148 13.00 -4.25 -4.64
CA GLN A 148 12.96 -2.83 -4.29
C GLN A 148 14.18 -2.07 -4.81
N SER A 149 15.02 -2.73 -5.63
CA SER A 149 16.16 -2.07 -6.26
C SER A 149 15.66 -0.99 -7.21
N ALA A 150 16.03 0.25 -6.98
CA ALA A 150 15.76 1.31 -7.94
C ALA A 150 16.83 1.31 -9.03
N ALA A 151 16.44 1.55 -10.26
CA ALA A 151 17.40 1.92 -11.29
C ALA A 151 18.17 3.16 -10.81
N ALA A 152 19.49 3.04 -10.67
CA ALA A 152 20.32 4.13 -10.17
C ALA A 152 20.19 5.35 -11.11
N PRO A 153 19.75 6.50 -10.59
CA PRO A 153 19.75 7.73 -11.39
C PRO A 153 21.17 8.11 -11.77
N PRO A 154 21.38 8.86 -12.89
CA PRO A 154 22.70 9.20 -13.38
C PRO A 154 23.66 9.80 -12.34
N ALA A 155 23.14 10.63 -11.43
CA ALA A 155 23.92 11.23 -10.36
C ALA A 155 24.39 10.20 -9.30
N ALA A 156 23.55 9.21 -8.98
CA ALA A 156 23.91 8.11 -8.08
C ALA A 156 24.89 7.14 -8.73
N SER A 157 24.83 6.95 -10.05
CA SER A 157 25.77 6.12 -10.82
C SER A 157 27.23 6.55 -10.63
N LEU A 158 27.51 7.87 -10.55
CA LEU A 158 28.87 8.35 -10.30
C LEU A 158 29.36 8.01 -8.89
N ALA A 159 28.49 8.12 -7.88
CA ALA A 159 28.82 7.73 -6.51
C ALA A 159 29.07 6.22 -6.40
N LEU A 160 28.25 5.39 -7.03
CA LEU A 160 28.38 3.92 -7.04
C LEU A 160 29.69 3.51 -7.69
N LYS A 161 30.09 4.11 -8.83
CA LYS A 161 31.39 3.86 -9.46
C LYS A 161 32.58 4.23 -8.56
N ARG A 162 32.42 5.22 -7.68
CA ARG A 162 33.45 5.54 -6.68
C ARG A 162 33.55 4.46 -5.61
N LEU A 163 32.41 3.89 -5.19
CA LEU A 163 32.37 2.79 -4.22
C LEU A 163 33.02 1.52 -4.77
N GLU A 164 32.77 1.18 -6.05
CA GLU A 164 33.42 0.05 -6.73
C GLU A 164 34.96 0.16 -6.72
N ARG A 165 35.49 1.39 -6.74
CA ARG A 165 36.96 1.64 -6.72
C ARG A 165 37.59 1.54 -5.34
N LEU A 166 36.81 1.33 -4.28
CA LEU A 166 37.35 1.21 -2.92
C LEU A 166 38.12 -0.10 -2.69
N GLY A 167 38.00 -1.07 -3.59
CA GLY A 167 38.80 -2.29 -3.55
C GLY A 167 38.71 -3.06 -2.22
N LEU A 168 37.49 -3.15 -1.65
CA LEU A 168 37.24 -3.76 -0.35
C LEU A 168 37.15 -5.32 -0.42
N TYR A 169 37.77 -5.94 -1.43
CA TYR A 169 37.86 -7.39 -1.59
C TYR A 169 39.30 -7.85 -1.69
#